data_4ba3fc8be3588dd70a9bfaa9d6b24946
#
_entry.id   4ba3fc8be3588dd70a9bfaa9d6b24946
#
_cell.length_a   1.000
_cell.length_b   1.000
_cell.length_c   1.000
_cell.angle_alpha   90.00
_cell.angle_beta   90.00
_cell.angle_gamma   90.00
#
_symmetry.space_group_name_H-M   'P 1'
#
loop_
_entity.id
_entity.type
_entity.pdbx_description
1 polymer ?
#
loop_
_entity_poly.entity_id
_entity_poly.type
_entity_poly.pdbx_seq_one_letter_code
_entity_poly.pdbx_strand_id
1 'polypeptide(L)'
;METFIYVNAKKNIDDVAFEVVETKGMGHPDNICDALAEKISANYSKYCLSKYGVILRHMIDKLSVLGGGSKVWFQGGEITSPIRVLVNGRFTNNFNNDQIDYMKIVNKTIKTYFKKLFPLLNVEKDLIIVDNTHHNEGPGVVYNDDGTTLNERKRFFEVVSKEDLHRHNNHFKCNDTSTTVSYYPMSKLEKLVLDIEKTLNSSEYKKRNPWTGSDIKVMGIRKGSLIEITSCVPLISKYVLNLDDYKEKLNKIKKDIASIIEKYFDGKYAIYLNTRDNYEKNDMYMTVIGSAIESGDEGAVGRGNRPMGLIPFSRHFSMEASCGKNPVYHTGKIFSAIGNEISRAIYDKYHVENTVYMTSKMGDEMENPWNVSVELNEDVSTKIRDGINKIVNKYLKKHYDVTKKIINGKIKLNNY
;
A
#
# COMPACT_ATOMS: atom_id res chain seq x y z
N MET A 1 17.27 -16.83 -16.98
CA MET A 1 17.26 -17.45 -15.64
C MET A 1 16.29 -18.61 -15.62
N GLU A 2 16.60 -19.65 -14.89
CA GLU A 2 15.71 -20.78 -14.64
C GLU A 2 14.85 -20.49 -13.41
N THR A 3 13.53 -20.69 -13.53
CA THR A 3 12.58 -20.51 -12.43
C THR A 3 12.43 -21.82 -11.68
N PHE A 4 12.56 -21.82 -10.36
CA PHE A 4 12.30 -23.00 -9.54
C PHE A 4 10.79 -23.21 -9.39
N ILE A 5 10.23 -24.18 -10.13
CA ILE A 5 8.79 -24.50 -10.11
C ILE A 5 8.60 -25.79 -9.30
N TYR A 6 7.83 -25.70 -8.23
CA TYR A 6 7.54 -26.83 -7.35
C TYR A 6 6.05 -26.94 -7.05
N VAL A 7 5.63 -28.13 -6.67
CA VAL A 7 4.24 -28.40 -6.29
C VAL A 7 4.18 -28.56 -4.78
N ASN A 8 3.24 -27.86 -4.19
CA ASN A 8 2.88 -28.05 -2.80
C ASN A 8 1.37 -28.31 -2.79
N ALA A 9 1.00 -29.58 -2.97
CA ALA A 9 -0.38 -30.01 -3.11
C ALA A 9 -1.21 -29.58 -1.89
N LYS A 10 -1.92 -28.49 -2.03
CA LYS A 10 -2.83 -27.90 -1.03
C LYS A 10 -4.24 -27.89 -1.61
N LYS A 11 -5.23 -27.84 -0.73
CA LYS A 11 -6.59 -27.48 -1.14
C LYS A 11 -6.58 -26.09 -1.75
N ASN A 12 -7.43 -25.86 -2.74
CA ASN A 12 -7.68 -24.49 -3.19
C ASN A 12 -8.08 -23.61 -2.01
N ILE A 13 -7.72 -22.34 -2.06
CA ILE A 13 -7.95 -21.44 -0.92
C ILE A 13 -9.44 -21.34 -0.53
N ASP A 14 -10.34 -21.48 -1.49
CA ASP A 14 -11.79 -21.48 -1.21
C ASP A 14 -12.28 -22.77 -0.53
N ASP A 15 -11.50 -23.87 -0.58
CA ASP A 15 -11.84 -25.19 -0.02
C ASP A 15 -11.21 -25.44 1.37
N VAL A 16 -10.36 -24.52 1.88
CA VAL A 16 -9.80 -24.66 3.23
C VAL A 16 -10.88 -24.39 4.27
N ALA A 17 -10.81 -25.09 5.42
CA ALA A 17 -11.81 -24.99 6.47
C ALA A 17 -11.80 -23.64 7.21
N PHE A 18 -10.69 -22.91 7.18
CA PHE A 18 -10.51 -21.66 7.92
C PHE A 18 -9.73 -20.66 7.09
N GLU A 19 -10.21 -19.41 7.06
CA GLU A 19 -9.56 -18.31 6.38
C GLU A 19 -9.79 -17.01 7.16
N VAL A 20 -8.77 -16.15 7.24
CA VAL A 20 -8.84 -14.81 7.83
C VAL A 20 -8.23 -13.80 6.88
N VAL A 21 -8.94 -12.71 6.64
CA VAL A 21 -8.51 -11.62 5.76
C VAL A 21 -8.88 -10.28 6.36
N GLU A 22 -7.97 -9.30 6.27
CA GLU A 22 -8.21 -7.92 6.69
C GLU A 22 -7.96 -6.96 5.54
N THR A 23 -8.71 -5.86 5.48
CA THR A 23 -8.35 -4.67 4.72
C THR A 23 -8.52 -3.41 5.56
N LYS A 24 -7.59 -2.48 5.41
CA LYS A 24 -7.62 -1.13 5.97
C LYS A 24 -8.09 -0.16 4.89
N GLY A 25 -9.06 0.68 5.20
CA GLY A 25 -9.63 1.64 4.26
C GLY A 25 -8.71 2.83 3.98
N MET A 26 -9.12 3.64 2.99
CA MET A 26 -8.31 4.79 2.54
C MET A 26 -8.09 5.86 3.62
N GLY A 27 -8.95 5.95 4.61
CA GLY A 27 -8.83 6.89 5.74
C GLY A 27 -8.13 6.31 6.97
N HIS A 28 -7.71 5.04 6.93
CA HIS A 28 -6.93 4.44 8.02
C HIS A 28 -5.52 5.03 8.05
N PRO A 29 -4.97 5.42 9.23
CA PRO A 29 -3.67 6.09 9.34
C PRO A 29 -2.52 5.39 8.61
N ASP A 30 -2.40 4.06 8.71
CA ASP A 30 -1.37 3.30 8.00
C ASP A 30 -1.51 3.42 6.48
N ASN A 31 -2.73 3.31 5.94
CA ASN A 31 -2.96 3.46 4.51
C ASN A 31 -2.77 4.90 4.01
N ILE A 32 -3.05 5.88 4.84
CA ILE A 32 -2.71 7.29 4.55
C ILE A 32 -1.19 7.41 4.37
N CYS A 33 -0.39 6.80 5.25
CA CYS A 33 1.06 6.82 5.14
C CYS A 33 1.56 6.16 3.86
N ASP A 34 1.05 4.96 3.53
CA ASP A 34 1.38 4.26 2.29
C ASP A 34 1.01 5.09 1.05
N ALA A 35 -0.20 5.65 1.03
CA ALA A 35 -0.67 6.46 -0.08
C ALA A 35 0.12 7.77 -0.23
N LEU A 36 0.44 8.45 0.86
CA LEU A 36 1.26 9.67 0.84
C LEU A 36 2.66 9.39 0.33
N ALA A 37 3.33 8.40 0.89
CA ALA A 37 4.68 8.03 0.50
C ALA A 37 4.74 7.68 -1.00
N GLU A 38 3.77 6.89 -1.49
CA GLU A 38 3.71 6.51 -2.90
C GLU A 38 3.43 7.70 -3.82
N LYS A 39 2.49 8.58 -3.46
CA LYS A 39 2.17 9.79 -4.24
C LYS A 39 3.33 10.78 -4.28
N ILE A 40 4.05 10.96 -3.17
CA ILE A 40 5.26 11.79 -3.10
C ILE A 40 6.33 11.20 -4.02
N SER A 41 6.61 9.88 -3.92
CA SER A 41 7.56 9.19 -4.80
C SER A 41 7.20 9.36 -6.28
N ALA A 42 5.93 9.17 -6.64
CA ALA A 42 5.45 9.32 -8.02
C ALA A 42 5.57 10.77 -8.52
N ASN A 43 5.21 11.77 -7.70
CA ASN A 43 5.27 13.19 -8.08
C ASN A 43 6.72 13.68 -8.21
N TYR A 44 7.60 13.27 -7.29
CA TYR A 44 9.03 13.55 -7.39
C TYR A 44 9.65 12.88 -8.63
N SER A 45 9.28 11.63 -8.92
CA SER A 45 9.70 10.92 -10.14
C SER A 45 9.27 11.62 -11.42
N LYS A 46 8.04 12.11 -11.49
CA LYS A 46 7.51 12.88 -12.63
C LYS A 46 8.27 14.20 -12.82
N TYR A 47 8.53 14.90 -11.71
CA TYR A 47 9.33 16.12 -11.73
C TYR A 47 10.74 15.85 -12.30
N CYS A 48 11.41 14.81 -11.79
CA CYS A 48 12.75 14.44 -12.25
C CYS A 48 12.77 14.05 -13.73
N LEU A 49 11.80 13.25 -14.19
CA LEU A 49 11.67 12.88 -15.60
C LEU A 49 11.45 14.10 -16.50
N SER A 50 10.59 15.03 -16.08
CA SER A 50 10.30 16.25 -16.85
C SER A 50 11.51 17.17 -16.94
N LYS A 51 12.29 17.30 -15.86
CA LYS A 51 13.39 18.27 -15.79
C LYS A 51 14.74 17.68 -16.25
N TYR A 52 15.02 16.43 -15.88
CA TYR A 52 16.32 15.80 -16.07
C TYR A 52 16.31 14.60 -17.04
N GLY A 53 15.14 14.13 -17.44
CA GLY A 53 14.98 12.94 -18.27
C GLY A 53 15.27 11.62 -17.56
N VAL A 54 15.51 11.64 -16.23
CA VAL A 54 15.81 10.47 -15.39
C VAL A 54 15.12 10.61 -14.05
N ILE A 55 14.84 9.48 -13.39
CA ILE A 55 14.31 9.46 -12.01
C ILE A 55 15.49 9.43 -11.06
N LEU A 56 15.60 10.46 -10.23
CA LEU A 56 16.66 10.58 -9.25
C LEU A 56 16.36 9.72 -8.01
N ARG A 57 17.43 9.50 -7.23
CA ARG A 57 17.33 8.72 -6.01
C ARG A 57 16.41 9.40 -5.00
N HIS A 58 15.49 8.63 -4.45
CA HIS A 58 14.64 8.99 -3.32
C HIS A 58 14.12 7.74 -2.64
N MET A 59 13.81 7.85 -1.37
CA MET A 59 13.19 6.80 -0.59
C MET A 59 12.49 7.42 0.62
N ILE A 60 11.19 7.24 0.74
CA ILE A 60 10.32 7.79 1.78
C ILE A 60 9.44 6.72 2.42
N ASP A 61 9.97 5.52 2.48
CA ASP A 61 9.32 4.31 3.01
C ASP A 61 9.28 4.26 4.56
N LYS A 62 9.62 5.37 5.21
CA LYS A 62 9.56 5.54 6.67
C LYS A 62 8.66 6.72 7.08
N LEU A 63 7.90 7.30 6.13
CA LEU A 63 6.93 8.34 6.45
C LEU A 63 5.94 7.82 7.49
N SER A 64 5.64 8.66 8.47
CA SER A 64 4.66 8.37 9.52
C SER A 64 3.72 9.55 9.74
N VAL A 65 2.55 9.25 10.28
CA VAL A 65 1.56 10.25 10.66
C VAL A 65 1.24 10.06 12.13
N LEU A 66 1.31 11.15 12.88
CA LEU A 66 0.92 11.21 14.29
C LEU A 66 -0.43 11.90 14.37
N GLY A 67 -1.36 11.29 15.07
CA GLY A 67 -2.70 11.80 15.21
C GLY A 67 -2.79 13.14 15.90
N GLY A 68 -3.85 13.86 15.59
CA GLY A 68 -4.22 15.12 16.24
C GLY A 68 -5.02 14.91 17.51
N GLY A 69 -5.75 15.93 17.92
CA GLY A 69 -6.76 15.88 18.97
C GLY A 69 -8.09 16.42 18.44
N SER A 70 -9.19 15.85 18.87
CA SER A 70 -10.52 16.30 18.53
C SER A 70 -11.51 16.20 19.69
N LYS A 71 -12.60 16.94 19.59
CA LYS A 71 -13.79 16.78 20.42
C LYS A 71 -14.99 16.63 19.51
N VAL A 72 -15.85 15.67 19.81
CA VAL A 72 -17.05 15.41 19.00
C VAL A 72 -18.31 15.49 19.85
N TRP A 73 -19.39 15.95 19.23
CA TRP A 73 -20.75 15.94 19.77
C TRP A 73 -21.74 15.74 18.61
N PHE A 74 -22.97 15.44 18.92
CA PHE A 74 -23.99 15.35 17.87
C PHE A 74 -24.12 16.68 17.12
N GLN A 75 -24.12 16.59 15.79
CA GLN A 75 -24.20 17.71 14.85
C GLN A 75 -22.95 18.62 14.83
N GLY A 76 -21.84 18.22 15.45
CA GLY A 76 -20.63 19.04 15.47
C GLY A 76 -19.40 18.35 16.01
N GLY A 77 -18.33 19.14 16.06
CA GLY A 77 -17.02 18.74 16.57
C GLY A 77 -15.96 19.76 16.19
N GLU A 78 -14.81 19.65 16.80
CA GLU A 78 -13.66 20.53 16.53
C GLU A 78 -12.35 19.75 16.58
N ILE A 79 -11.38 20.15 15.76
CA ILE A 79 -9.98 19.70 15.89
C ILE A 79 -9.31 20.58 16.94
N THR A 80 -8.78 19.97 17.99
CA THR A 80 -8.17 20.68 19.14
C THR A 80 -6.65 20.73 19.04
N SER A 81 -6.03 19.76 18.32
CA SER A 81 -4.60 19.81 18.00
C SER A 81 -4.35 19.23 16.60
N PRO A 82 -3.33 19.73 15.88
CA PRO A 82 -3.11 19.37 14.49
C PRO A 82 -2.57 17.93 14.34
N ILE A 83 -2.91 17.32 13.21
CA ILE A 83 -2.29 16.10 12.70
C ILE A 83 -0.88 16.44 12.23
N ARG A 84 0.10 15.58 12.51
CA ARG A 84 1.50 15.77 12.12
C ARG A 84 1.95 14.71 11.15
N VAL A 85 2.50 15.11 10.00
CA VAL A 85 3.09 14.21 9.02
C VAL A 85 4.61 14.33 9.11
N LEU A 86 5.28 13.27 9.56
CA LEU A 86 6.74 13.20 9.61
C LEU A 86 7.25 12.60 8.29
N VAL A 87 7.90 13.39 7.49
CA VAL A 87 8.48 12.96 6.21
C VAL A 87 9.88 12.43 6.46
N ASN A 88 9.96 11.16 6.86
CA ASN A 88 11.23 10.47 7.05
C ASN A 88 11.69 9.84 5.74
N GLY A 89 12.95 10.02 5.39
CA GLY A 89 13.47 9.43 4.16
C GLY A 89 14.65 10.17 3.57
N ARG A 90 14.79 10.03 2.27
CA ARG A 90 15.91 10.61 1.51
C ARG A 90 15.45 11.13 0.16
N PHE A 91 16.01 12.28 -0.23
CA PHE A 91 15.85 12.85 -1.57
C PHE A 91 17.19 13.32 -2.11
N THR A 92 17.40 13.15 -3.41
CA THR A 92 18.42 13.92 -4.11
C THR A 92 17.93 15.37 -4.17
N ASN A 93 18.66 16.27 -3.53
CA ASN A 93 18.32 17.70 -3.46
C ASN A 93 19.22 18.59 -4.33
N ASN A 94 20.26 18.02 -4.95
CA ASN A 94 21.14 18.69 -5.92
C ASN A 94 21.47 17.73 -7.06
N PHE A 95 21.34 18.18 -8.29
CA PHE A 95 21.66 17.37 -9.47
C PHE A 95 22.11 18.26 -10.63
N ASN A 96 23.30 18.01 -11.21
CA ASN A 96 23.91 18.85 -12.24
C ASN A 96 24.00 20.34 -11.83
N ASN A 97 24.42 20.61 -10.60
CA ASN A 97 24.49 21.95 -9.99
C ASN A 97 23.12 22.66 -9.86
N ASP A 98 22.04 21.96 -9.98
CA ASP A 98 20.67 22.48 -9.85
C ASP A 98 20.07 22.04 -8.52
N GLN A 99 19.71 23.01 -7.69
CA GLN A 99 19.08 22.77 -6.38
C GLN A 99 17.60 22.40 -6.57
N ILE A 100 17.19 21.30 -5.98
CA ILE A 100 15.83 20.76 -6.07
C ILE A 100 15.07 21.08 -4.80
N ASP A 101 14.05 21.90 -4.90
CA ASP A 101 13.08 22.15 -3.84
C ASP A 101 12.06 20.99 -3.76
N TYR A 102 12.52 19.84 -3.27
CA TYR A 102 11.67 18.64 -3.12
C TYR A 102 10.56 18.87 -2.10
N MET A 103 10.77 19.71 -1.06
CA MET A 103 9.76 19.99 -0.05
C MET A 103 8.54 20.73 -0.61
N LYS A 104 8.69 21.52 -1.65
CA LYS A 104 7.56 22.11 -2.39
C LYS A 104 6.67 21.01 -3.00
N ILE A 105 7.29 19.94 -3.55
CA ILE A 105 6.56 18.79 -4.11
C ILE A 105 5.87 18.02 -2.99
N VAL A 106 6.58 17.75 -1.89
CA VAL A 106 6.08 17.05 -0.71
C VAL A 106 4.88 17.78 -0.12
N ASN A 107 5.03 19.06 0.23
CA ASN A 107 3.98 19.87 0.84
C ASN A 107 2.72 19.93 -0.04
N LYS A 108 2.90 20.18 -1.34
CA LYS A 108 1.79 20.21 -2.29
C LYS A 108 1.07 18.86 -2.35
N THR A 109 1.83 17.76 -2.37
CA THR A 109 1.26 16.41 -2.45
C THR A 109 0.44 16.09 -1.21
N ILE A 110 1.01 16.31 -0.02
CA ILE A 110 0.36 16.00 1.26
C ILE A 110 -0.92 16.85 1.41
N LYS A 111 -0.84 18.17 1.27
CA LYS A 111 -2.01 19.07 1.41
C LYS A 111 -3.11 18.70 0.41
N THR A 112 -2.76 18.43 -0.85
CA THR A 112 -3.74 18.04 -1.87
C THR A 112 -4.42 16.71 -1.51
N TYR A 113 -3.66 15.74 -1.01
CA TYR A 113 -4.19 14.44 -0.60
C TYR A 113 -5.16 14.56 0.57
N PHE A 114 -4.74 15.23 1.66
CA PHE A 114 -5.60 15.43 2.84
C PHE A 114 -6.86 16.23 2.52
N LYS A 115 -6.75 17.30 1.74
CA LYS A 115 -7.92 18.11 1.31
C LYS A 115 -8.94 17.31 0.51
N LYS A 116 -8.44 16.36 -0.33
CA LYS A 116 -9.31 15.47 -1.10
C LYS A 116 -9.95 14.38 -0.23
N LEU A 117 -9.17 13.78 0.69
CA LEU A 117 -9.62 12.66 1.52
C LEU A 117 -10.56 13.15 2.64
N PHE A 118 -10.25 14.28 3.24
CA PHE A 118 -10.97 14.88 4.36
C PHE A 118 -11.43 16.31 4.04
N PRO A 119 -12.55 16.48 3.32
CA PRO A 119 -13.02 17.81 2.92
C PRO A 119 -13.37 18.74 4.08
N LEU A 120 -13.58 18.21 5.28
CA LEU A 120 -13.88 18.98 6.49
C LEU A 120 -12.62 19.42 7.26
N LEU A 121 -11.42 18.91 6.90
CA LEU A 121 -10.16 19.29 7.52
C LEU A 121 -9.67 20.64 6.97
N ASN A 122 -9.31 21.56 7.84
CA ASN A 122 -8.60 22.77 7.45
C ASN A 122 -7.09 22.47 7.37
N VAL A 123 -6.60 22.09 6.18
CA VAL A 123 -5.21 21.68 5.98
C VAL A 123 -4.16 22.76 6.25
N GLU A 124 -4.55 24.03 6.36
CA GLU A 124 -3.61 25.11 6.70
C GLU A 124 -3.48 25.28 8.22
N LYS A 125 -4.53 24.95 8.98
CA LYS A 125 -4.56 25.08 10.44
C LYS A 125 -4.28 23.74 11.15
N ASP A 126 -4.89 22.66 10.65
CA ASP A 126 -5.00 21.39 11.37
C ASP A 126 -4.01 20.33 10.87
N LEU A 127 -3.03 20.72 10.02
CA LEU A 127 -2.00 19.83 9.49
C LEU A 127 -0.61 20.46 9.59
N ILE A 128 0.32 19.75 10.23
CA ILE A 128 1.75 20.12 10.30
C ILE A 128 2.54 19.11 9.50
N ILE A 129 3.42 19.58 8.62
CA ILE A 129 4.33 18.75 7.83
C ILE A 129 5.75 18.99 8.33
N VAL A 130 6.40 17.96 8.81
CA VAL A 130 7.76 18.00 9.37
C VAL A 130 8.71 17.35 8.38
N ASP A 131 9.68 18.12 7.89
CA ASP A 131 10.80 17.60 7.12
C ASP A 131 11.83 16.95 8.05
N ASN A 132 11.93 15.64 7.98
CA ASN A 132 12.90 14.84 8.71
C ASN A 132 13.70 13.97 7.73
N THR A 133 14.04 14.54 6.57
CA THR A 133 14.75 13.84 5.51
C THR A 133 16.26 14.01 5.61
N HIS A 134 16.97 13.03 5.09
CA HIS A 134 18.42 13.08 4.88
C HIS A 134 18.73 13.29 3.40
N HIS A 135 19.93 13.85 3.16
CA HIS A 135 20.43 14.11 1.81
C HIS A 135 21.73 13.35 1.61
N ASN A 136 21.79 12.61 0.50
CA ASN A 136 23.03 12.10 -0.06
C ASN A 136 23.94 11.30 0.91
N GLU A 137 23.39 10.67 1.94
CA GLU A 137 24.14 9.88 2.88
C GLU A 137 23.85 8.39 2.72
N GLY A 138 24.83 7.55 2.95
CA GLY A 138 24.68 6.11 2.91
C GLY A 138 25.77 5.39 3.71
N PRO A 139 25.47 4.19 4.21
CA PRO A 139 26.38 3.43 5.05
C PRO A 139 27.57 2.87 4.27
N GLY A 140 28.70 2.69 4.97
CA GLY A 140 29.85 1.92 4.49
C GLY A 140 30.74 2.63 3.48
N VAL A 141 30.70 3.95 3.44
CA VAL A 141 31.71 4.73 2.72
C VAL A 141 32.95 4.85 3.58
N VAL A 142 34.08 4.40 3.06
CA VAL A 142 35.39 4.52 3.72
C VAL A 142 36.12 5.73 3.11
N TYR A 143 36.56 6.61 3.98
CA TYR A 143 37.35 7.78 3.60
C TYR A 143 38.83 7.53 3.91
N ASN A 144 39.73 8.05 3.06
CA ASN A 144 41.13 8.11 3.34
C ASN A 144 41.43 9.20 4.39
N ASP A 145 42.62 9.21 4.96
CA ASP A 145 43.04 10.20 5.96
C ASP A 145 43.00 11.67 5.45
N ASP A 146 43.07 11.86 4.15
CA ASP A 146 42.92 13.16 3.48
C ASP A 146 41.46 13.56 3.20
N GLY A 147 40.48 12.77 3.67
CA GLY A 147 39.06 13.00 3.44
C GLY A 147 38.55 12.59 2.05
N THR A 148 39.39 11.98 1.21
CA THR A 148 39.01 11.45 -0.10
C THR A 148 38.43 10.04 0.03
N THR A 149 37.69 9.59 -0.98
CA THR A 149 37.16 8.22 -1.05
C THR A 149 37.17 7.72 -2.50
N LEU A 150 37.37 6.41 -2.68
CA LEU A 150 37.32 5.73 -3.99
C LEU A 150 35.92 5.60 -4.62
N ASN A 151 34.93 6.12 -3.98
CA ASN A 151 33.70 6.67 -4.55
C ASN A 151 32.62 5.81 -5.20
N GLU A 152 32.77 4.55 -5.55
CA GLU A 152 31.64 3.83 -6.17
C GLU A 152 30.45 3.69 -5.23
N ARG A 153 30.71 3.36 -3.95
CA ARG A 153 29.66 3.24 -2.95
C ARG A 153 29.05 4.58 -2.55
N LYS A 154 29.88 5.64 -2.47
CA LYS A 154 29.41 7.01 -2.22
C LYS A 154 28.47 7.46 -3.34
N ARG A 155 28.87 7.30 -4.61
CA ARG A 155 28.07 7.65 -5.79
C ARG A 155 26.74 6.90 -5.88
N PHE A 156 26.69 5.68 -5.35
CA PHE A 156 25.42 4.96 -5.25
C PHE A 156 24.44 5.67 -4.30
N PHE A 157 24.93 6.32 -3.25
CA PHE A 157 24.13 7.02 -2.27
C PHE A 157 24.01 8.53 -2.55
N GLU A 158 25.04 9.17 -3.08
CA GLU A 158 25.11 10.59 -3.41
C GLU A 158 25.12 10.78 -4.94
N VAL A 159 23.93 10.73 -5.53
CA VAL A 159 23.77 10.94 -6.97
C VAL A 159 23.80 12.43 -7.26
N VAL A 160 24.87 12.94 -7.88
CA VAL A 160 25.02 14.34 -8.24
C VAL A 160 25.00 14.58 -9.76
N SER A 161 25.22 13.53 -10.55
CA SER A 161 25.22 13.57 -12.01
C SER A 161 24.58 12.33 -12.63
N LYS A 162 24.39 12.32 -13.96
CA LYS A 162 23.85 11.17 -14.68
C LYS A 162 24.76 9.95 -14.63
N GLU A 163 26.07 10.16 -14.55
CA GLU A 163 27.09 9.13 -14.46
C GLU A 163 26.99 8.35 -13.15
N ASP A 164 26.54 9.00 -12.08
CA ASP A 164 26.33 8.37 -10.78
C ASP A 164 25.08 7.47 -10.73
N LEU A 165 24.16 7.65 -11.65
CA LEU A 165 23.05 6.73 -11.82
C LEU A 165 23.62 5.44 -12.42
N HIS A 166 23.78 4.39 -11.62
CA HIS A 166 24.31 3.08 -12.03
C HIS A 166 23.53 2.48 -13.21
N ARG A 167 23.78 3.01 -14.39
CA ARG A 167 23.27 2.55 -15.66
C ARG A 167 24.41 1.92 -16.45
N HIS A 168 24.62 0.65 -16.27
CA HIS A 168 25.36 -0.10 -17.27
C HIS A 168 24.37 -0.60 -18.32
N ASN A 169 24.31 0.08 -19.48
CA ASN A 169 23.57 -0.36 -20.69
C ASN A 169 22.07 -0.69 -20.46
N ASN A 170 21.33 0.14 -19.73
CA ASN A 170 19.92 -0.07 -19.34
C ASN A 170 19.70 -1.21 -18.33
N HIS A 171 20.73 -1.81 -17.77
CA HIS A 171 20.61 -2.79 -16.69
C HIS A 171 20.61 -2.07 -15.32
N PHE A 172 19.55 -2.27 -14.56
CA PHE A 172 19.44 -1.74 -13.21
C PHE A 172 19.80 -2.81 -12.20
N LYS A 173 20.59 -2.43 -11.19
CA LYS A 173 20.98 -3.31 -10.10
C LYS A 173 19.99 -3.23 -8.95
N CYS A 174 19.78 -4.37 -8.29
CA CYS A 174 19.02 -4.47 -7.06
C CYS A 174 19.68 -3.64 -5.96
N ASN A 175 18.92 -2.77 -5.33
CA ASN A 175 19.42 -1.92 -4.25
C ASN A 175 19.36 -2.57 -2.88
N ASP A 176 18.72 -3.74 -2.75
CA ASP A 176 18.46 -4.39 -1.48
C ASP A 176 18.42 -5.93 -1.62
N THR A 177 18.65 -6.60 -0.49
CA THR A 177 18.41 -8.03 -0.33
C THR A 177 17.04 -8.20 0.31
N SER A 178 16.05 -8.62 -0.49
CA SER A 178 14.65 -8.68 -0.09
C SER A 178 13.90 -9.80 -0.79
N THR A 179 12.81 -10.25 -0.18
CA THR A 179 11.88 -11.23 -0.77
C THR A 179 10.49 -10.65 -0.86
N THR A 180 9.89 -10.73 -2.04
CA THR A 180 8.48 -10.40 -2.27
C THR A 180 7.68 -11.66 -2.54
N VAL A 181 6.41 -11.63 -2.15
CA VAL A 181 5.48 -12.74 -2.34
C VAL A 181 4.22 -12.21 -3.03
N SER A 182 3.79 -12.91 -4.07
CA SER A 182 2.58 -12.61 -4.82
C SER A 182 1.81 -13.89 -5.10
N TYR A 183 0.50 -13.84 -5.17
CA TYR A 183 -0.32 -15.02 -5.40
C TYR A 183 -1.55 -14.68 -6.26
N TYR A 184 -2.10 -15.69 -6.90
CA TYR A 184 -3.37 -15.62 -7.63
C TYR A 184 -4.00 -17.02 -7.76
N PRO A 185 -5.35 -17.17 -7.71
CA PRO A 185 -6.38 -16.13 -7.62
C PRO A 185 -6.61 -15.63 -6.19
N MET A 186 -7.37 -14.54 -6.06
CA MET A 186 -7.98 -14.17 -4.78
C MET A 186 -9.11 -15.13 -4.43
N SER A 187 -9.22 -15.47 -3.14
CA SER A 187 -10.36 -16.23 -2.61
C SER A 187 -11.66 -15.44 -2.70
N LYS A 188 -12.78 -16.11 -2.47
CA LYS A 188 -14.09 -15.45 -2.35
C LYS A 188 -14.12 -14.51 -1.14
N LEU A 189 -13.50 -14.89 -0.01
CA LEU A 189 -13.43 -14.05 1.18
C LEU A 189 -12.56 -12.81 0.95
N GLU A 190 -11.42 -12.96 0.29
CA GLU A 190 -10.55 -11.83 -0.08
C GLU A 190 -11.28 -10.82 -0.96
N LYS A 191 -12.01 -11.29 -1.96
CA LYS A 191 -12.84 -10.44 -2.84
C LYS A 191 -13.96 -9.75 -2.08
N LEU A 192 -14.66 -10.48 -1.20
CA LEU A 192 -15.74 -9.94 -0.36
C LEU A 192 -15.24 -8.80 0.54
N VAL A 193 -14.15 -9.01 1.27
CA VAL A 193 -13.58 -8.02 2.19
C VAL A 193 -13.17 -6.75 1.45
N LEU A 194 -12.56 -6.89 0.27
CA LEU A 194 -12.24 -5.75 -0.60
C LEU A 194 -13.48 -5.04 -1.15
N ASP A 195 -14.51 -5.79 -1.54
CA ASP A 195 -15.74 -5.21 -2.12
C ASP A 195 -16.53 -4.41 -1.06
N ILE A 196 -16.59 -4.91 0.17
CA ILE A 196 -17.18 -4.15 1.29
C ILE A 196 -16.46 -2.81 1.47
N GLU A 197 -15.15 -2.82 1.62
CA GLU A 197 -14.38 -1.59 1.83
C GLU A 197 -14.51 -0.63 0.66
N LYS A 198 -14.32 -1.11 -0.58
CA LYS A 198 -14.43 -0.29 -1.78
C LYS A 198 -15.82 0.28 -2.00
N THR A 199 -16.87 -0.48 -1.69
CA THR A 199 -18.25 -0.03 -1.81
C THR A 199 -18.51 1.11 -0.82
N LEU A 200 -18.21 0.90 0.46
CA LEU A 200 -18.46 1.89 1.51
C LEU A 200 -17.58 3.16 1.35
N ASN A 201 -16.39 3.04 0.76
CA ASN A 201 -15.51 4.17 0.47
C ASN A 201 -15.66 4.75 -0.94
N SER A 202 -16.55 4.21 -1.77
CA SER A 202 -16.79 4.74 -3.11
C SER A 202 -17.36 6.16 -3.06
N SER A 203 -17.03 6.97 -4.06
CA SER A 203 -17.55 8.33 -4.19
C SER A 203 -19.09 8.36 -4.33
N GLU A 204 -19.65 7.32 -4.93
CA GLU A 204 -21.09 7.17 -5.09
C GLU A 204 -21.78 6.89 -3.75
N TYR A 205 -21.21 5.98 -2.94
CA TYR A 205 -21.72 5.68 -1.61
C TYR A 205 -21.64 6.91 -0.69
N LYS A 206 -20.51 7.60 -0.69
CA LYS A 206 -20.31 8.82 0.11
C LYS A 206 -21.25 9.96 -0.27
N LYS A 207 -21.59 10.12 -1.55
CA LYS A 207 -22.60 11.11 -1.99
C LYS A 207 -23.97 10.84 -1.41
N ARG A 208 -24.37 9.56 -1.33
CA ARG A 208 -25.66 9.15 -0.75
C ARG A 208 -25.64 9.10 0.78
N ASN A 209 -24.47 8.86 1.36
CA ASN A 209 -24.25 8.70 2.80
C ASN A 209 -23.07 9.59 3.26
N PRO A 210 -23.21 10.93 3.24
CA PRO A 210 -22.10 11.86 3.54
C PRO A 210 -21.62 11.78 4.98
N TRP A 211 -22.37 11.13 5.83
CA TRP A 211 -22.07 10.88 7.23
C TRP A 211 -21.09 9.72 7.45
N THR A 212 -20.73 8.94 6.40
CA THR A 212 -19.79 7.82 6.51
C THR A 212 -18.36 8.33 6.38
N GLY A 213 -17.53 8.11 7.40
CA GLY A 213 -16.10 8.40 7.37
C GLY A 213 -15.32 7.46 6.47
N SER A 214 -14.05 7.76 6.22
CA SER A 214 -13.19 7.01 5.28
C SER A 214 -12.29 5.97 5.96
N ASP A 215 -12.18 6.02 7.29
CA ASP A 215 -11.38 5.08 8.07
C ASP A 215 -12.17 3.79 8.33
N ILE A 216 -12.39 3.05 7.27
CA ILE A 216 -13.15 1.80 7.31
C ILE A 216 -12.18 0.63 7.35
N LYS A 217 -12.19 -0.13 8.43
CA LYS A 217 -11.45 -1.38 8.54
C LYS A 217 -12.41 -2.55 8.45
N VAL A 218 -12.09 -3.54 7.63
CA VAL A 218 -12.91 -4.74 7.47
C VAL A 218 -12.05 -5.98 7.71
N MET A 219 -12.52 -6.87 8.59
CA MET A 219 -11.94 -8.20 8.77
C MET A 219 -13.01 -9.24 8.50
N GLY A 220 -12.69 -10.22 7.66
CA GLY A 220 -13.51 -11.38 7.36
C GLY A 220 -12.88 -12.66 7.90
N ILE A 221 -13.72 -13.50 8.47
CA ILE A 221 -13.35 -14.86 8.92
C ILE A 221 -14.32 -15.85 8.26
N ARG A 222 -13.79 -16.92 7.69
CA ARG A 222 -14.55 -18.08 7.23
C ARG A 222 -14.20 -19.29 8.08
N LYS A 223 -15.25 -19.94 8.62
CA LYS A 223 -15.18 -21.19 9.41
C LYS A 223 -16.13 -22.21 8.77
N GLY A 224 -15.61 -23.07 7.89
CA GLY A 224 -16.44 -23.90 7.03
C GLY A 224 -17.37 -23.05 6.17
N SER A 225 -18.69 -23.19 6.36
CA SER A 225 -19.72 -22.40 5.64
C SER A 225 -20.13 -21.11 6.36
N LEU A 226 -19.65 -20.85 7.58
CA LEU A 226 -19.98 -19.63 8.33
C LEU A 226 -19.04 -18.50 7.94
N ILE A 227 -19.61 -17.35 7.60
CA ILE A 227 -18.88 -16.09 7.34
C ILE A 227 -19.13 -15.12 8.48
N GLU A 228 -18.06 -14.58 9.05
CA GLU A 228 -18.14 -13.52 10.06
C GLU A 228 -17.41 -12.30 9.53
N ILE A 229 -18.08 -11.16 9.49
CA ILE A 229 -17.51 -9.87 9.12
C ILE A 229 -17.55 -8.94 10.31
N THR A 230 -16.39 -8.41 10.70
CA THR A 230 -16.33 -7.27 11.62
C THR A 230 -15.81 -6.04 10.86
N SER A 231 -16.44 -4.90 11.10
CA SER A 231 -16.04 -3.65 10.50
C SER A 231 -16.13 -2.50 11.49
N CYS A 232 -15.12 -1.62 11.45
CA CYS A 232 -15.15 -0.32 12.11
C CYS A 232 -15.45 0.74 11.05
N VAL A 233 -16.50 1.53 11.27
CA VAL A 233 -16.93 2.59 10.35
C VAL A 233 -17.19 3.86 11.16
N PRO A 234 -16.31 4.89 11.10
CA PRO A 234 -16.56 6.15 11.81
C PRO A 234 -17.72 6.89 11.18
N LEU A 235 -18.60 7.46 11.99
CA LEU A 235 -19.61 8.40 11.52
C LEU A 235 -19.13 9.83 11.71
N ILE A 236 -19.33 10.67 10.70
CA ILE A 236 -18.96 12.10 10.75
C ILE A 236 -20.01 12.82 11.58
N SER A 237 -19.62 13.27 12.76
CA SER A 237 -20.48 13.82 13.81
C SER A 237 -21.41 14.97 13.36
N LYS A 238 -20.91 15.82 12.44
CA LYS A 238 -21.69 16.89 11.81
C LYS A 238 -23.03 16.43 11.22
N TYR A 239 -23.09 15.17 10.77
CA TYR A 239 -24.25 14.59 10.10
C TYR A 239 -25.04 13.62 10.98
N VAL A 240 -24.71 13.51 12.26
CA VAL A 240 -25.39 12.62 13.22
C VAL A 240 -26.20 13.49 14.19
N LEU A 241 -27.53 13.35 14.15
CA LEU A 241 -28.43 14.22 14.89
C LEU A 241 -28.51 13.88 16.38
N ASN A 242 -28.57 12.58 16.70
CA ASN A 242 -28.68 12.02 18.04
C ASN A 242 -28.34 10.54 18.03
N LEU A 243 -28.49 9.86 19.17
CA LEU A 243 -28.21 8.44 19.33
C LEU A 243 -29.08 7.54 18.43
N ASP A 244 -30.36 7.86 18.26
CA ASP A 244 -31.26 7.04 17.44
C ASP A 244 -30.87 7.13 15.95
N ASP A 245 -30.56 8.33 15.49
CA ASP A 245 -30.04 8.55 14.13
C ASP A 245 -28.68 7.85 13.92
N TYR A 246 -27.80 7.82 14.94
CA TYR A 246 -26.55 7.05 14.89
C TYR A 246 -26.81 5.55 14.66
N LYS A 247 -27.73 4.98 15.46
CA LYS A 247 -28.10 3.55 15.36
C LYS A 247 -28.76 3.23 14.02
N GLU A 248 -29.60 4.13 13.49
CA GLU A 248 -30.24 3.95 12.18
C GLU A 248 -29.20 3.91 11.06
N LYS A 249 -28.20 4.80 11.10
CA LYS A 249 -27.08 4.82 10.14
C LYS A 249 -26.25 3.53 10.20
N LEU A 250 -25.94 3.03 11.40
CA LEU A 250 -25.24 1.74 11.53
C LEU A 250 -26.10 0.58 11.00
N ASN A 251 -27.40 0.57 11.25
CA ASN A 251 -28.29 -0.46 10.71
C ASN A 251 -28.33 -0.42 9.17
N LYS A 252 -28.29 0.77 8.58
CA LYS A 252 -28.18 0.91 7.13
C LYS A 252 -26.87 0.29 6.62
N ILE A 253 -25.71 0.63 7.21
CA ILE A 253 -24.43 0.02 6.84
C ILE A 253 -24.49 -1.50 6.94
N LYS A 254 -25.08 -2.03 8.02
CA LYS A 254 -25.21 -3.48 8.23
C LYS A 254 -26.02 -4.15 7.12
N LYS A 255 -27.10 -3.52 6.66
CA LYS A 255 -27.89 -4.01 5.52
C LYS A 255 -27.10 -3.95 4.21
N ASP A 256 -26.36 -2.87 3.99
CA ASP A 256 -25.53 -2.71 2.79
C ASP A 256 -24.42 -3.79 2.74
N ILE A 257 -23.75 -4.07 3.88
CA ILE A 257 -22.76 -5.16 3.98
C ILE A 257 -23.41 -6.52 3.74
N ALA A 258 -24.61 -6.79 4.32
CA ALA A 258 -25.34 -8.03 4.10
C ALA A 258 -25.59 -8.28 2.61
N SER A 259 -26.07 -7.26 1.90
CA SER A 259 -26.29 -7.34 0.45
C SER A 259 -25.02 -7.61 -0.37
N ILE A 260 -23.85 -7.22 0.15
CA ILE A 260 -22.57 -7.55 -0.48
C ILE A 260 -22.19 -9.00 -0.20
N ILE A 261 -22.35 -9.47 1.06
CA ILE A 261 -22.03 -10.85 1.43
C ILE A 261 -22.82 -11.84 0.56
N GLU A 262 -24.13 -11.59 0.36
CA GLU A 262 -25.04 -12.43 -0.41
C GLU A 262 -24.66 -12.60 -1.89
N LYS A 263 -23.79 -11.73 -2.44
CA LYS A 263 -23.23 -11.92 -3.79
C LYS A 263 -22.12 -12.98 -3.85
N TYR A 264 -21.50 -13.30 -2.72
CA TYR A 264 -20.34 -14.19 -2.64
C TYR A 264 -20.65 -15.52 -1.97
N PHE A 265 -21.61 -15.53 -1.04
CA PHE A 265 -21.91 -16.68 -0.18
C PHE A 265 -23.41 -16.84 0.06
N ASP A 266 -23.90 -18.07 -0.12
CA ASP A 266 -25.30 -18.45 0.13
C ASP A 266 -25.51 -19.01 1.54
N GLY A 267 -24.53 -18.91 2.44
CA GLY A 267 -24.50 -19.54 3.75
C GLY A 267 -24.91 -18.61 4.90
N LYS A 268 -24.71 -19.10 6.11
CA LYS A 268 -24.91 -18.31 7.33
C LYS A 268 -23.80 -17.27 7.48
N TYR A 269 -24.17 -16.07 7.89
CA TYR A 269 -23.19 -15.01 8.20
C TYR A 269 -23.57 -14.22 9.45
N ALA A 270 -22.55 -13.58 10.05
CA ALA A 270 -22.70 -12.62 11.12
C ALA A 270 -21.95 -11.33 10.80
N ILE A 271 -22.53 -10.18 11.16
CA ILE A 271 -21.95 -8.85 10.93
C ILE A 271 -21.87 -8.11 12.25
N TYR A 272 -20.66 -7.69 12.59
CA TYR A 272 -20.32 -6.92 13.77
C TYR A 272 -19.81 -5.53 13.34
N LEU A 273 -20.48 -4.46 13.79
CA LEU A 273 -20.10 -3.08 13.48
C LEU A 273 -19.78 -2.33 14.76
N ASN A 274 -18.69 -1.57 14.77
CA ASN A 274 -18.30 -0.66 15.85
C ASN A 274 -18.48 -1.31 17.24
N THR A 275 -17.95 -2.52 17.40
CA THR A 275 -18.23 -3.40 18.56
C THR A 275 -17.80 -2.81 19.91
N ARG A 276 -17.02 -1.73 19.90
CA ARG A 276 -16.62 -1.01 21.11
C ARG A 276 -17.66 0.05 21.55
N ASP A 277 -18.62 0.38 20.71
CA ASP A 277 -19.63 1.39 21.06
C ASP A 277 -20.35 1.04 22.37
N ASN A 278 -20.49 2.02 23.23
CA ASN A 278 -21.21 1.95 24.49
C ASN A 278 -22.24 3.09 24.59
N TYR A 279 -23.47 2.80 24.24
CA TYR A 279 -24.53 3.82 24.14
C TYR A 279 -24.93 4.41 25.51
N GLU A 280 -24.78 3.65 26.59
CA GLU A 280 -25.09 4.15 27.94
C GLU A 280 -24.08 5.19 28.42
N LYS A 281 -22.83 5.11 27.91
CA LYS A 281 -21.76 6.04 28.24
C LYS A 281 -21.55 7.12 27.19
N ASN A 282 -22.39 7.19 26.16
CA ASN A 282 -22.19 8.05 24.99
C ASN A 282 -20.79 7.87 24.33
N ASP A 283 -20.24 6.64 24.40
CA ASP A 283 -18.95 6.27 23.78
C ASP A 283 -19.24 5.58 22.45
N MET A 284 -19.13 6.32 21.34
CA MET A 284 -19.48 5.89 19.99
C MET A 284 -18.38 6.30 19.01
N TYR A 285 -18.20 5.54 17.94
CA TYR A 285 -17.21 5.86 16.92
C TYR A 285 -17.69 7.01 16.02
N MET A 286 -17.69 8.22 16.58
CA MET A 286 -17.92 9.46 15.85
C MET A 286 -16.63 10.26 15.68
N THR A 287 -16.51 10.97 14.59
CA THR A 287 -15.32 11.75 14.21
C THR A 287 -15.73 13.07 13.57
N VAL A 288 -14.82 14.05 13.55
CA VAL A 288 -15.01 15.34 12.88
C VAL A 288 -14.81 15.20 11.38
N ILE A 289 -13.73 14.51 10.98
CA ILE A 289 -13.30 14.42 9.57
C ILE A 289 -13.50 13.03 8.94
N GLY A 290 -13.86 12.01 9.72
CA GLY A 290 -14.11 10.66 9.22
C GLY A 290 -12.93 9.69 9.39
N SER A 291 -12.00 9.94 10.34
CA SER A 291 -10.88 9.07 10.64
C SER A 291 -10.38 9.25 12.07
N ALA A 292 -9.95 8.17 12.70
CA ALA A 292 -9.33 8.17 14.03
C ALA A 292 -8.01 8.95 14.10
N ILE A 293 -7.41 9.27 12.95
CA ILE A 293 -6.20 10.11 12.88
C ILE A 293 -6.38 11.49 13.52
N GLU A 294 -7.61 11.99 13.61
CA GLU A 294 -7.94 13.25 14.27
C GLU A 294 -7.89 13.18 15.80
N SER A 295 -7.94 11.97 16.36
CA SER A 295 -8.07 11.72 17.81
C SER A 295 -6.97 10.79 18.35
N GLY A 296 -5.76 10.98 17.86
CA GLY A 296 -4.54 10.39 18.43
C GLY A 296 -4.13 9.06 17.82
N ASP A 297 -4.86 8.50 16.82
CA ASP A 297 -4.39 7.30 16.14
C ASP A 297 -3.23 7.61 15.19
N GLU A 298 -2.33 6.67 15.01
CA GLU A 298 -1.07 6.84 14.33
C GLU A 298 -0.94 5.87 13.15
N GLY A 299 -0.09 6.23 12.19
CA GLY A 299 0.19 5.37 11.04
C GLY A 299 1.64 5.42 10.61
N ALA A 300 2.09 4.33 9.97
CA ALA A 300 3.41 4.24 9.38
C ALA A 300 3.36 3.49 8.05
N VAL A 301 4.25 3.88 7.12
CA VAL A 301 4.44 3.16 5.85
C VAL A 301 4.81 1.70 6.11
N GLY A 302 4.24 0.79 5.33
CA GLY A 302 4.48 -0.65 5.42
C GLY A 302 3.59 -1.38 6.42
N ARG A 303 2.74 -0.68 7.18
CA ARG A 303 1.76 -1.26 8.09
C ARG A 303 0.34 -1.33 7.51
N GLY A 304 0.12 -0.71 6.36
CA GLY A 304 -1.12 -0.81 5.58
C GLY A 304 -1.28 -2.14 4.86
N ASN A 305 -2.17 -2.14 3.87
CA ASN A 305 -2.42 -3.33 3.06
C ASN A 305 -1.19 -3.71 2.23
N ARG A 306 -1.08 -5.02 1.94
CA ARG A 306 -0.08 -5.53 0.99
C ARG A 306 -0.48 -5.13 -0.45
N PRO A 307 0.39 -5.31 -1.46
CA PRO A 307 0.12 -4.84 -2.84
C PRO A 307 -1.18 -5.35 -3.46
N MET A 308 -1.73 -6.46 -2.98
CA MET A 308 -3.07 -6.93 -3.39
C MET A 308 -4.24 -6.17 -2.75
N GLY A 309 -3.95 -5.22 -1.86
CA GLY A 309 -4.96 -4.43 -1.15
C GLY A 309 -5.49 -5.06 0.13
N LEU A 310 -4.86 -6.10 0.61
CA LEU A 310 -5.28 -6.93 1.74
C LEU A 310 -4.12 -7.20 2.70
N ILE A 311 -4.46 -7.67 3.89
CA ILE A 311 -3.57 -8.39 4.81
C ILE A 311 -4.11 -9.82 4.90
N PRO A 312 -3.55 -10.76 4.11
CA PRO A 312 -4.10 -12.11 3.95
C PRO A 312 -3.43 -13.08 4.93
N PHE A 313 -3.91 -13.16 6.16
CA PHE A 313 -3.30 -13.99 7.21
C PHE A 313 -3.23 -15.48 6.90
N SER A 314 -4.08 -15.97 6.00
CA SER A 314 -4.10 -17.37 5.59
C SER A 314 -3.20 -17.68 4.39
N ARG A 315 -2.44 -16.70 3.92
CA ARG A 315 -1.48 -16.86 2.81
C ARG A 315 -0.11 -16.35 3.19
N HIS A 316 0.89 -16.80 2.46
CA HIS A 316 2.23 -16.21 2.55
C HIS A 316 2.20 -14.79 1.99
N PHE A 317 2.80 -13.86 2.69
CA PHE A 317 2.97 -12.49 2.23
C PHE A 317 4.31 -11.91 2.70
N SER A 318 4.79 -10.88 2.03
CA SER A 318 6.03 -10.21 2.40
C SER A 318 5.77 -9.07 3.38
N MET A 319 6.69 -8.89 4.34
CA MET A 319 6.76 -7.70 5.18
C MET A 319 7.34 -6.48 4.44
N GLU A 320 7.83 -6.68 3.22
CA GLU A 320 8.44 -5.64 2.41
C GLU A 320 7.44 -4.52 2.08
N ALA A 321 7.74 -3.30 2.54
CA ALA A 321 6.96 -2.11 2.21
C ALA A 321 7.23 -1.70 0.77
N SER A 322 6.21 -1.67 -0.08
CA SER A 322 6.36 -1.29 -1.49
C SER A 322 6.21 0.22 -1.71
N CYS A 323 5.39 0.89 -0.88
CA CYS A 323 5.08 2.31 -1.02
C CYS A 323 6.26 3.22 -0.63
N GLY A 324 6.40 4.35 -1.31
CA GLY A 324 7.44 5.35 -1.03
C GLY A 324 8.84 5.01 -1.49
N LYS A 325 9.08 3.82 -2.01
CA LYS A 325 10.37 3.37 -2.54
C LYS A 325 10.59 3.83 -3.98
N ASN A 326 11.84 3.92 -4.39
CA ASN A 326 12.19 4.34 -5.75
C ASN A 326 11.62 3.36 -6.80
N PRO A 327 10.88 3.85 -7.84
CA PRO A 327 10.21 2.99 -8.79
C PRO A 327 11.10 2.43 -9.90
N VAL A 328 12.42 2.68 -9.85
CA VAL A 328 13.37 2.24 -10.91
C VAL A 328 14.15 1.01 -10.49
N TYR A 329 14.68 1.00 -9.26
CA TYR A 329 15.65 -0.01 -8.83
C TYR A 329 15.35 -0.63 -7.46
N HIS A 330 14.28 -0.17 -6.77
CA HIS A 330 13.99 -0.76 -5.46
C HIS A 330 13.26 -2.10 -5.64
N THR A 331 13.96 -3.18 -5.25
CA THR A 331 13.49 -4.56 -5.44
C THR A 331 12.15 -4.81 -4.77
N GLY A 332 11.96 -4.37 -3.52
CA GLY A 332 10.71 -4.53 -2.80
C GLY A 332 9.49 -3.91 -3.49
N LYS A 333 9.66 -2.84 -4.26
CA LYS A 333 8.60 -2.24 -5.08
C LYS A 333 8.42 -2.95 -6.41
N ILE A 334 9.51 -3.07 -7.17
CA ILE A 334 9.47 -3.59 -8.54
C ILE A 334 9.06 -5.06 -8.56
N PHE A 335 9.64 -5.89 -7.69
CA PHE A 335 9.33 -7.31 -7.64
C PHE A 335 7.93 -7.60 -7.09
N SER A 336 7.40 -6.77 -6.16
CA SER A 336 5.99 -6.87 -5.78
C SER A 336 5.06 -6.62 -6.97
N ALA A 337 5.34 -5.61 -7.78
CA ALA A 337 4.54 -5.29 -8.95
C ALA A 337 4.66 -6.37 -10.04
N ILE A 338 5.88 -6.81 -10.35
CA ILE A 338 6.14 -7.85 -11.36
C ILE A 338 5.58 -9.21 -10.90
N GLY A 339 5.78 -9.58 -9.63
CA GLY A 339 5.28 -10.83 -9.07
C GLY A 339 3.76 -10.95 -9.17
N ASN A 340 3.04 -9.87 -8.90
CA ASN A 340 1.58 -9.82 -9.08
C ASN A 340 1.17 -10.01 -10.55
N GLU A 341 1.86 -9.35 -11.49
CA GLU A 341 1.59 -9.53 -12.93
C GLU A 341 1.94 -10.97 -13.39
N ILE A 342 3.04 -11.56 -12.91
CA ILE A 342 3.43 -12.94 -13.20
C ILE A 342 2.40 -13.92 -12.67
N SER A 343 2.08 -13.84 -11.38
CA SER A 343 1.13 -14.73 -10.71
C SER A 343 -0.22 -14.74 -11.41
N ARG A 344 -0.74 -13.56 -11.73
CA ARG A 344 -1.96 -13.40 -12.50
C ARG A 344 -1.85 -13.99 -13.92
N ALA A 345 -0.77 -13.72 -14.64
CA ALA A 345 -0.58 -14.23 -16.00
C ALA A 345 -0.47 -15.75 -16.06
N ILE A 346 0.08 -16.40 -15.03
CA ILE A 346 0.10 -17.85 -14.89
C ILE A 346 -1.33 -18.38 -14.77
N TYR A 347 -2.12 -17.80 -13.85
CA TYR A 347 -3.50 -18.22 -13.64
C TYR A 347 -4.40 -17.96 -14.85
N ASP A 348 -4.33 -16.77 -15.43
CA ASP A 348 -5.14 -16.40 -16.60
C ASP A 348 -4.91 -17.35 -17.78
N LYS A 349 -3.70 -17.93 -17.88
CA LYS A 349 -3.35 -18.81 -19.00
C LYS A 349 -3.54 -20.30 -18.70
N TYR A 350 -3.28 -20.72 -17.49
CA TYR A 350 -3.22 -22.16 -17.15
C TYR A 350 -4.27 -22.56 -16.12
N HIS A 351 -4.96 -21.60 -15.49
CA HIS A 351 -5.96 -21.80 -14.43
C HIS A 351 -5.43 -22.56 -13.19
N VAL A 352 -4.11 -22.46 -12.94
CA VAL A 352 -3.46 -23.09 -11.79
C VAL A 352 -3.24 -22.04 -10.71
N GLU A 353 -3.74 -22.31 -9.50
CA GLU A 353 -3.48 -21.47 -8.32
C GLU A 353 -1.97 -21.48 -8.01
N ASN A 354 -1.40 -20.29 -7.80
CA ASN A 354 0.03 -20.18 -7.67
C ASN A 354 0.46 -19.10 -6.69
N THR A 355 1.66 -19.28 -6.13
CA THR A 355 2.37 -18.25 -5.34
C THR A 355 3.76 -18.04 -5.95
N VAL A 356 4.11 -16.79 -6.20
CA VAL A 356 5.39 -16.38 -6.78
C VAL A 356 6.24 -15.70 -5.71
N TYR A 357 7.43 -16.26 -5.47
CA TYR A 357 8.46 -15.70 -4.60
C TYR A 357 9.58 -15.12 -5.45
N MET A 358 9.94 -13.86 -5.22
CA MET A 358 11.07 -13.22 -5.90
C MET A 358 12.04 -12.68 -4.87
N THR A 359 13.27 -13.18 -4.89
CA THR A 359 14.32 -12.82 -3.94
C THR A 359 15.51 -12.20 -4.66
N SER A 360 15.98 -11.08 -4.16
CA SER A 360 17.16 -10.36 -4.65
C SER A 360 18.32 -10.43 -3.67
N LYS A 361 19.52 -10.29 -4.18
CA LYS A 361 20.70 -9.83 -3.43
C LYS A 361 21.06 -8.43 -3.89
N MET A 362 21.53 -7.61 -2.97
CA MET A 362 22.03 -6.28 -3.29
C MET A 362 23.15 -6.38 -4.34
N GLY A 363 23.01 -5.63 -5.44
CA GLY A 363 23.97 -5.62 -6.54
C GLY A 363 23.69 -6.60 -7.68
N ASP A 364 22.76 -7.54 -7.54
CA ASP A 364 22.29 -8.38 -8.64
C ASP A 364 21.60 -7.54 -9.71
N GLU A 365 21.50 -8.03 -10.93
CA GLU A 365 20.73 -7.39 -11.99
C GLU A 365 19.23 -7.61 -11.76
N MET A 366 18.41 -6.56 -11.94
CA MET A 366 16.96 -6.65 -11.78
C MET A 366 16.31 -7.70 -12.72
N GLU A 367 16.92 -7.93 -13.89
CA GLU A 367 16.44 -8.93 -14.85
C GLU A 367 16.85 -10.38 -14.45
N ASN A 368 17.81 -10.51 -13.56
CA ASN A 368 18.32 -11.82 -13.11
C ASN A 368 18.46 -11.84 -11.59
N PRO A 369 17.34 -11.79 -10.85
CA PRO A 369 17.36 -11.83 -9.39
C PRO A 369 17.94 -13.15 -8.89
N TRP A 370 18.36 -13.18 -7.63
CA TRP A 370 18.95 -14.36 -7.02
C TRP A 370 18.05 -15.60 -7.13
N ASN A 371 16.75 -15.44 -6.89
CA ASN A 371 15.80 -16.54 -7.01
C ASN A 371 14.43 -16.05 -7.48
N VAL A 372 13.80 -16.84 -8.35
CA VAL A 372 12.37 -16.80 -8.59
C VAL A 372 11.81 -18.22 -8.43
N SER A 373 10.92 -18.38 -7.49
CA SER A 373 10.22 -19.65 -7.25
C SER A 373 8.73 -19.48 -7.50
N VAL A 374 8.13 -20.51 -8.10
CA VAL A 374 6.68 -20.58 -8.31
C VAL A 374 6.16 -21.85 -7.66
N GLU A 375 5.39 -21.67 -6.59
CA GLU A 375 4.64 -22.73 -5.92
C GLU A 375 3.31 -22.92 -6.63
N LEU A 376 2.98 -24.15 -6.99
CA LEU A 376 1.70 -24.55 -7.58
C LEU A 376 0.94 -25.43 -6.59
N ASN A 377 -0.38 -25.35 -6.57
CA ASN A 377 -1.24 -26.19 -5.73
C ASN A 377 -1.47 -27.59 -6.31
N GLU A 378 -1.18 -27.80 -7.58
CA GLU A 378 -1.35 -29.08 -8.29
C GLU A 378 -0.19 -29.36 -9.25
N ASP A 379 -0.02 -30.62 -9.64
CA ASP A 379 1.01 -30.99 -10.61
C ASP A 379 0.59 -30.62 -12.03
N VAL A 380 1.58 -30.21 -12.81
CA VAL A 380 1.36 -29.75 -14.18
C VAL A 380 2.37 -30.37 -15.14
N SER A 381 1.99 -30.50 -16.41
CA SER A 381 2.87 -31.04 -17.44
C SER A 381 4.15 -30.20 -17.64
N THR A 382 5.21 -30.82 -18.16
CA THR A 382 6.46 -30.13 -18.54
C THR A 382 6.21 -28.95 -19.47
N LYS A 383 5.29 -29.08 -20.42
CA LYS A 383 4.89 -27.99 -21.32
C LYS A 383 4.36 -26.77 -20.58
N ILE A 384 3.58 -26.94 -19.49
CA ILE A 384 3.08 -25.85 -18.65
C ILE A 384 4.23 -25.25 -17.84
N ARG A 385 5.13 -26.07 -17.26
CA ARG A 385 6.33 -25.59 -16.55
C ARG A 385 7.22 -24.72 -17.45
N ASP A 386 7.47 -25.14 -18.68
CA ASP A 386 8.20 -24.35 -19.68
C ASP A 386 7.47 -23.03 -20.01
N GLY A 387 6.16 -23.08 -20.09
CA GLY A 387 5.33 -21.92 -20.32
C GLY A 387 5.37 -20.91 -19.16
N ILE A 388 5.37 -21.38 -17.91
CA ILE A 388 5.54 -20.55 -16.71
C ILE A 388 6.91 -19.88 -16.73
N ASN A 389 7.98 -20.63 -17.01
CA ASN A 389 9.33 -20.09 -17.12
C ASN A 389 9.43 -18.97 -18.19
N LYS A 390 8.77 -19.16 -19.34
CA LYS A 390 8.67 -18.11 -20.39
C LYS A 390 7.94 -16.87 -19.90
N ILE A 391 6.85 -17.01 -19.12
CA ILE A 391 6.12 -15.89 -18.52
C ILE A 391 7.04 -15.12 -17.58
N VAL A 392 7.68 -15.79 -16.63
CA VAL A 392 8.59 -15.16 -15.66
C VAL A 392 9.68 -14.36 -16.39
N ASN A 393 10.40 -14.98 -17.32
CA ASN A 393 11.48 -14.32 -18.05
C ASN A 393 11.00 -13.14 -18.90
N LYS A 394 9.78 -13.21 -19.46
CA LYS A 394 9.18 -12.10 -20.20
C LYS A 394 8.96 -10.87 -19.32
N TYR A 395 8.44 -11.06 -18.10
CA TYR A 395 8.16 -9.94 -17.19
C TYR A 395 9.44 -9.37 -16.58
N LEU A 396 10.42 -10.19 -16.23
CA LEU A 396 11.72 -9.73 -15.75
C LEU A 396 12.43 -8.85 -16.77
N LYS A 397 12.47 -9.24 -18.05
CA LYS A 397 13.05 -8.42 -19.13
C LYS A 397 12.35 -7.09 -19.37
N LYS A 398 11.09 -6.94 -18.90
CA LYS A 398 10.27 -5.72 -19.08
C LYS A 398 10.09 -4.94 -17.78
N HIS A 399 10.95 -5.15 -16.77
CA HIS A 399 10.83 -4.50 -15.47
C HIS A 399 10.74 -2.96 -15.57
N TYR A 400 11.39 -2.33 -16.54
CA TYR A 400 11.33 -0.88 -16.76
C TYR A 400 9.93 -0.39 -17.18
N ASP A 401 9.14 -1.20 -17.86
CA ASP A 401 7.75 -0.86 -18.22
C ASP A 401 6.87 -0.73 -16.97
N VAL A 402 7.21 -1.50 -15.90
CA VAL A 402 6.53 -1.45 -14.61
C VAL A 402 6.73 -0.08 -13.95
N THR A 403 7.94 0.50 -14.01
CA THR A 403 8.24 1.84 -13.53
C THR A 403 7.27 2.88 -14.08
N LYS A 404 7.06 2.89 -15.41
CA LYS A 404 6.12 3.81 -16.07
C LYS A 404 4.68 3.58 -15.63
N LYS A 405 4.28 2.33 -15.42
CA LYS A 405 2.93 1.99 -14.95
C LYS A 405 2.71 2.46 -13.51
N ILE A 406 3.71 2.30 -12.62
CA ILE A 406 3.65 2.72 -11.22
C ILE A 406 3.51 4.25 -11.11
N ILE A 407 4.45 5.02 -11.72
CA ILE A 407 4.45 6.48 -11.60
C ILE A 407 3.20 7.15 -12.20
N ASN A 408 2.55 6.47 -13.15
CA ASN A 408 1.29 6.92 -13.77
C ASN A 408 0.04 6.36 -13.09
N GLY A 409 0.18 5.61 -11.99
CA GLY A 409 -0.94 5.05 -11.22
C GLY A 409 -1.70 3.92 -11.92
N LYS A 410 -1.11 3.31 -12.99
CA LYS A 410 -1.68 2.14 -13.67
C LYS A 410 -1.48 0.86 -12.86
N ILE A 411 -0.39 0.75 -12.11
CA ILE A 411 -0.18 -0.27 -11.09
C ILE A 411 -0.29 0.42 -9.73
N LYS A 412 -1.18 -0.08 -8.90
CA LYS A 412 -1.35 0.37 -7.53
C LYS A 412 -0.65 -0.62 -6.59
N LEU A 413 0.11 -0.10 -5.66
CA LEU A 413 0.83 -0.89 -4.64
C LEU A 413 0.09 -0.92 -3.30
N ASN A 414 -1.02 -0.21 -3.24
CA ASN A 414 -2.07 -0.28 -2.24
C ASN A 414 -3.40 -0.06 -2.95
N ASN A 415 -4.50 -0.07 -2.24
CA ASN A 415 -5.84 0.09 -2.84
C ASN A 415 -6.13 1.49 -3.41
N TYR A 416 -5.22 2.48 -3.26
CA TYR A 416 -5.54 3.91 -3.48
C TYR A 416 -4.55 4.67 -4.36
#